data_a5bad04ace2407b1d336fa310c69018a
#
_entry.id   a5bad04ace2407b1d336fa310c69018a
#
_cell.length_a   1.000
_cell.length_b   1.000
_cell.length_c   1.000
_cell.angle_alpha   90.00
_cell.angle_beta   90.00
_cell.angle_gamma   90.00
#
_symmetry.space_group_name_H-M   'P 1'
#
loop_
_entity.id
_entity.type
_entity.pdbx_description
1 polymer ?
#
loop_
_entity_poly.entity_id
_entity_poly.type
_entity_poly.pdbx_seq_one_letter_code
_entity_poly.pdbx_strand_id
1 'polypeptide(L)'
;MSYIESSLGNNEVLHYRARFHWFYKVAAWSALIVGALVAMLVLTQTYAWLALVSLLIGATVWLSIMLPIWTTEIGVTNQRVVYKTGLVNRKTSELQLRSIEEVQFEQDFWGRVFDFGRLEIHGTGDDAIFLPAVAEPIAFRAALQEAIGAAQGGDAASMNGAPRAGAADGMRARPA
;
A
#
# COMPACT_ATOMS: atom_id res chain seq x y z
N MET A 1 10.68 7.36 -12.29
CA MET A 1 9.27 7.19 -12.73
C MET A 1 8.64 6.16 -11.83
N SER A 2 7.46 6.44 -11.28
CA SER A 2 6.72 5.50 -10.44
C SER A 2 6.18 4.38 -11.32
N TYR A 3 6.29 3.14 -10.85
CA TYR A 3 5.72 1.99 -11.56
C TYR A 3 4.19 2.10 -11.66
N ILE A 4 3.56 2.58 -10.60
CA ILE A 4 2.10 2.76 -10.55
C ILE A 4 1.66 3.67 -11.70
N GLU A 5 2.34 4.80 -11.92
CA GLU A 5 2.02 5.73 -13.02
C GLU A 5 2.20 5.09 -14.40
N SER A 6 3.17 4.19 -14.56
CA SER A 6 3.40 3.49 -15.83
C SER A 6 2.45 2.31 -16.06
N SER A 7 1.77 1.82 -15.02
CA SER A 7 0.85 0.68 -15.09
C SER A 7 -0.63 1.08 -15.08
N LEU A 8 -0.92 2.39 -15.04
CA LEU A 8 -2.29 2.90 -15.11
C LEU A 8 -2.93 2.54 -16.45
N GLY A 9 -4.14 1.98 -16.39
CA GLY A 9 -4.97 1.71 -17.56
C GLY A 9 -5.59 2.97 -18.16
N ASN A 10 -6.19 2.84 -19.35
CA ASN A 10 -7.00 3.91 -19.93
C ASN A 10 -8.17 4.25 -18.98
N ASN A 11 -8.27 5.50 -18.53
CA ASN A 11 -9.22 6.02 -17.55
C ASN A 11 -8.94 5.60 -16.08
N GLU A 12 -7.77 5.11 -15.78
CA GLU A 12 -7.35 4.85 -14.39
C GLU A 12 -6.64 6.08 -13.82
N VAL A 13 -7.11 6.57 -12.67
CA VAL A 13 -6.58 7.75 -11.98
C VAL A 13 -6.09 7.33 -10.61
N LEU A 14 -4.88 7.77 -10.27
CA LEU A 14 -4.33 7.56 -8.94
C LEU A 14 -4.97 8.55 -7.96
N HIS A 15 -5.75 8.03 -6.99
CA HIS A 15 -6.39 8.84 -5.95
C HIS A 15 -5.47 9.10 -4.76
N TYR A 16 -4.75 8.09 -4.32
CA TYR A 16 -3.91 8.19 -3.14
C TYR A 16 -2.65 7.36 -3.28
N ARG A 17 -1.51 7.91 -2.83
CA ARG A 17 -0.23 7.20 -2.75
C ARG A 17 0.21 7.14 -1.30
N ALA A 18 0.27 5.94 -0.74
CA ALA A 18 0.75 5.74 0.61
C ALA A 18 2.27 5.94 0.68
N ARG A 19 2.71 6.45 1.82
CA ARG A 19 4.13 6.65 2.12
C ARG A 19 4.51 5.89 3.37
N PHE A 20 5.73 5.39 3.41
CA PHE A 20 6.27 4.85 4.64
C PHE A 20 6.47 5.94 5.67
N HIS A 21 6.19 5.62 6.91
CA HIS A 21 6.39 6.55 8.01
C HIS A 21 7.88 6.89 8.21
N TRP A 22 8.17 8.15 8.53
CA TRP A 22 9.54 8.65 8.73
C TRP A 22 10.34 7.91 9.79
N PHE A 23 9.65 7.27 10.76
CA PHE A 23 10.26 6.48 11.83
C PHE A 23 11.19 5.37 11.29
N TYR A 24 10.83 4.72 10.20
CA TYR A 24 11.69 3.71 9.57
C TYR A 24 13.02 4.31 9.09
N LYS A 25 13.00 5.55 8.58
CA LYS A 25 14.20 6.25 8.17
C LYS A 25 15.08 6.56 9.39
N VAL A 26 14.46 7.04 10.46
CA VAL A 26 15.19 7.30 11.72
C VAL A 26 15.78 6.02 12.29
N ALA A 27 15.02 4.93 12.33
CA ALA A 27 15.52 3.62 12.78
C ALA A 27 16.69 3.13 11.92
N ALA A 28 16.65 3.28 10.61
CA ALA A 28 17.74 2.93 9.72
C ALA A 28 19.00 3.78 10.00
N TRP A 29 18.86 5.09 10.07
CA TRP A 29 19.98 6.00 10.34
C TRP A 29 20.57 5.79 11.74
N SER A 30 19.74 5.50 12.77
CA SER A 30 20.23 5.21 14.11
C SER A 30 21.12 3.96 14.14
N ALA A 31 20.74 2.91 13.39
CA ALA A 31 21.57 1.69 13.29
C ALA A 31 22.96 1.98 12.69
N LEU A 32 23.00 2.84 11.66
CA LEU A 32 24.27 3.23 11.05
C LEU A 32 25.11 4.10 11.97
N ILE A 33 24.51 5.04 12.70
CA ILE A 33 25.20 5.89 13.67
C ILE A 33 25.76 5.04 14.82
N VAL A 34 24.97 4.11 15.36
CA VAL A 34 25.42 3.20 16.42
C VAL A 34 26.60 2.35 15.93
N GLY A 35 26.51 1.78 14.72
CA GLY A 35 27.61 1.04 14.12
C GLY A 35 28.90 1.86 14.00
N ALA A 36 28.78 3.13 13.58
CA ALA A 36 29.91 4.06 13.47
C ALA A 36 30.50 4.45 14.84
N LEU A 37 29.65 4.70 15.85
CA LEU A 37 30.11 4.99 17.21
C LEU A 37 30.87 3.81 17.84
N VAL A 38 30.36 2.60 17.68
CA VAL A 38 31.03 1.37 18.13
C VAL A 38 32.35 1.20 17.39
N ALA A 39 32.39 1.44 16.08
CA ALA A 39 33.63 1.40 15.30
C ALA A 39 34.66 2.40 15.81
N MET A 40 34.24 3.62 16.10
CA MET A 40 35.13 4.66 16.67
C MET A 40 35.71 4.26 18.05
N LEU A 41 34.87 3.69 18.92
CA LEU A 41 35.32 3.23 20.24
C LEU A 41 36.34 2.06 20.14
N VAL A 42 36.11 1.15 19.18
CA VAL A 42 36.95 -0.03 19.00
C VAL A 42 38.27 0.29 18.29
N LEU A 43 38.30 1.33 17.44
CA LEU A 43 39.54 1.76 16.78
C LEU A 43 40.68 2.09 17.73
N THR A 44 40.40 2.48 18.97
CA THR A 44 41.37 2.77 20.01
C THR A 44 41.93 1.53 20.67
N GLN A 45 41.42 0.34 20.38
CA GLN A 45 41.78 -0.93 20.96
C GLN A 45 42.71 -1.74 20.02
N THR A 46 43.30 -2.78 20.56
CA THR A 46 44.26 -3.67 19.85
C THR A 46 43.62 -4.39 18.65
N TYR A 47 42.31 -4.53 18.63
CA TYR A 47 41.56 -5.28 17.60
C TYR A 47 40.84 -4.37 16.59
N ALA A 48 41.59 -3.54 15.88
CA ALA A 48 41.05 -2.57 14.91
C ALA A 48 40.11 -3.19 13.82
N TRP A 49 40.29 -4.48 13.51
CA TRP A 49 39.42 -5.18 12.57
C TRP A 49 37.94 -5.28 13.04
N LEU A 50 37.70 -5.26 14.36
CA LEU A 50 36.33 -5.22 14.92
C LEU A 50 35.60 -3.92 14.57
N ALA A 51 36.33 -2.82 14.37
CA ALA A 51 35.72 -1.58 13.91
C ALA A 51 35.09 -1.73 12.50
N LEU A 52 35.80 -2.44 11.61
CA LEU A 52 35.29 -2.76 10.28
C LEU A 52 34.03 -3.64 10.36
N VAL A 53 34.04 -4.65 11.23
CA VAL A 53 32.92 -5.56 11.43
C VAL A 53 31.69 -4.80 11.95
N SER A 54 31.84 -3.92 12.93
CA SER A 54 30.71 -3.14 13.49
C SER A 54 30.13 -2.19 12.45
N LEU A 55 30.96 -1.58 11.61
CA LEU A 55 30.50 -0.71 10.52
C LEU A 55 29.73 -1.52 9.46
N LEU A 56 30.21 -2.70 9.09
CA LEU A 56 29.53 -3.58 8.16
C LEU A 56 28.18 -4.06 8.70
N ILE A 57 28.09 -4.38 9.99
CA ILE A 57 26.82 -4.75 10.63
C ILE A 57 25.85 -3.57 10.56
N GLY A 58 26.28 -2.37 10.97
CA GLY A 58 25.44 -1.16 10.90
C GLY A 58 24.96 -0.85 9.49
N ALA A 59 25.84 -0.97 8.49
CA ALA A 59 25.50 -0.77 7.08
C ALA A 59 24.51 -1.83 6.57
N THR A 60 24.67 -3.09 6.97
CA THR A 60 23.77 -4.18 6.57
C THR A 60 22.38 -3.97 7.17
N VAL A 61 22.28 -3.62 8.44
CA VAL A 61 21.00 -3.31 9.09
C VAL A 61 20.35 -2.10 8.44
N TRP A 62 21.12 -1.03 8.19
CA TRP A 62 20.61 0.16 7.50
C TRP A 62 20.03 -0.19 6.12
N LEU A 63 20.78 -0.96 5.32
CA LEU A 63 20.37 -1.39 4.00
C LEU A 63 19.10 -2.25 4.05
N SER A 64 19.01 -3.18 5.00
CA SER A 64 17.86 -4.07 5.19
C SER A 64 16.56 -3.31 5.49
N ILE A 65 16.65 -2.19 6.21
CA ILE A 65 15.49 -1.34 6.50
C ILE A 65 15.19 -0.40 5.34
N MET A 66 16.21 0.17 4.72
CA MET A 66 16.05 1.20 3.69
C MET A 66 15.62 0.62 2.35
N LEU A 67 16.07 -0.58 2.01
CA LEU A 67 15.78 -1.23 0.73
C LEU A 67 14.28 -1.43 0.49
N PRO A 68 13.48 -1.98 1.44
CA PRO A 68 12.04 -2.09 1.30
C PRO A 68 11.34 -0.74 1.10
N ILE A 69 11.80 0.30 1.80
CA ILE A 69 11.21 1.65 1.70
C ILE A 69 11.35 2.21 0.28
N TRP A 70 12.49 1.98 -0.37
CA TRP A 70 12.75 2.48 -1.72
C TRP A 70 12.07 1.65 -2.82
N THR A 71 11.83 0.37 -2.54
CA THR A 71 11.35 -0.57 -3.55
C THR A 71 9.87 -0.87 -3.48
N THR A 72 9.18 -0.38 -2.44
CA THR A 72 7.75 -0.60 -2.24
C THR A 72 6.96 0.63 -2.64
N GLU A 73 5.96 0.41 -3.46
CA GLU A 73 4.98 1.40 -3.88
C GLU A 73 3.59 0.90 -3.54
N ILE A 74 2.78 1.77 -2.92
CA ILE A 74 1.40 1.49 -2.54
C ILE A 74 0.53 2.60 -3.10
N GLY A 75 -0.48 2.25 -3.89
CA GLY A 75 -1.41 3.22 -4.45
C GLY A 75 -2.83 2.72 -4.48
N VAL A 76 -3.76 3.65 -4.30
CA VAL A 76 -5.20 3.46 -4.47
C VAL A 76 -5.59 4.21 -5.74
N THR A 77 -6.16 3.50 -6.70
CA THR A 77 -6.71 4.08 -7.92
C THR A 77 -8.24 4.08 -7.86
N ASN A 78 -8.90 4.56 -8.89
CA ASN A 78 -10.36 4.46 -9.02
C ASN A 78 -10.88 3.05 -9.34
N GLN A 79 -9.99 2.06 -9.58
CA GLN A 79 -10.39 0.70 -9.97
C GLN A 79 -9.82 -0.39 -9.06
N ARG A 80 -8.60 -0.19 -8.53
CA ARG A 80 -7.87 -1.20 -7.76
C ARG A 80 -6.94 -0.58 -6.72
N VAL A 81 -6.55 -1.40 -5.73
CA VAL A 81 -5.41 -1.14 -4.86
C VAL A 81 -4.22 -1.87 -5.45
N VAL A 82 -3.09 -1.18 -5.60
CA VAL A 82 -1.85 -1.73 -6.13
C VAL A 82 -0.80 -1.69 -5.02
N TYR A 83 -0.27 -2.86 -4.69
CA TYR A 83 0.85 -3.03 -3.77
C TYR A 83 2.00 -3.70 -4.49
N LYS A 84 3.08 -2.97 -4.68
CA LYS A 84 4.29 -3.48 -5.32
C LYS A 84 5.45 -3.45 -4.35
N THR A 85 6.18 -4.55 -4.29
CA THR A 85 7.38 -4.68 -3.45
C THR A 85 8.49 -5.42 -4.19
N GLY A 86 9.72 -5.18 -3.74
CA GLY A 86 10.91 -5.90 -4.16
C GLY A 86 11.74 -5.22 -5.24
N LEU A 87 13.07 -5.28 -5.07
CA LEU A 87 14.05 -4.74 -6.00
C LEU A 87 14.41 -5.76 -7.10
N VAL A 88 14.77 -6.97 -6.69
CA VAL A 88 15.23 -8.04 -7.58
C VAL A 88 14.05 -8.92 -7.98
N ASN A 89 13.29 -9.37 -7.00
CA ASN A 89 12.11 -10.20 -7.20
C ASN A 89 10.87 -9.32 -6.98
N ARG A 90 10.33 -8.78 -8.06
CA ARG A 90 9.17 -7.88 -8.02
C ARG A 90 7.91 -8.69 -7.78
N LYS A 91 7.24 -8.41 -6.67
CA LYS A 91 5.90 -8.93 -6.39
C LYS A 91 4.92 -7.75 -6.49
N THR A 92 3.91 -7.92 -7.31
CA THR A 92 2.81 -6.97 -7.42
C THR A 92 1.53 -7.69 -7.02
N SER A 93 0.85 -7.17 -6.02
CA SER A 93 -0.48 -7.61 -5.63
C SER A 93 -1.47 -6.51 -5.97
N GLU A 94 -2.50 -6.87 -6.71
CA GLU A 94 -3.54 -5.96 -7.15
C GLU A 94 -4.89 -6.50 -6.68
N LEU A 95 -5.67 -5.66 -6.03
CA LEU A 95 -7.00 -6.01 -5.55
C LEU A 95 -8.00 -5.00 -6.09
N GLN A 96 -8.99 -5.48 -6.82
CA GLN A 96 -10.03 -4.63 -7.35
C GLN A 96 -10.87 -4.04 -6.21
N LEU A 97 -11.21 -2.75 -6.29
CA LEU A 97 -12.01 -2.07 -5.25
C LEU A 97 -13.37 -2.74 -5.03
N ARG A 98 -13.93 -3.35 -6.07
CA ARG A 98 -15.22 -4.06 -6.03
C ARG A 98 -15.16 -5.39 -5.28
N SER A 99 -13.98 -6.01 -5.24
CA SER A 99 -13.76 -7.28 -4.54
C SER A 99 -13.29 -7.11 -3.10
N ILE A 100 -13.17 -5.88 -2.60
CA ILE A 100 -12.80 -5.62 -1.21
C ILE A 100 -14.03 -5.86 -0.32
N GLU A 101 -13.89 -6.78 0.62
CA GLU A 101 -14.93 -7.14 1.61
C GLU A 101 -14.68 -6.48 2.95
N GLU A 102 -13.42 -6.48 3.40
CA GLU A 102 -13.05 -5.99 4.72
C GLU A 102 -11.72 -5.24 4.68
N VAL A 103 -11.64 -4.17 5.45
CA VAL A 103 -10.40 -3.41 5.67
C VAL A 103 -10.15 -3.36 7.17
N GLN A 104 -9.22 -4.16 7.63
CA GLN A 104 -8.78 -4.18 9.02
C GLN A 104 -7.67 -3.14 9.22
N PHE A 105 -7.73 -2.46 10.33
CA PHE A 105 -6.79 -1.42 10.70
C PHE A 105 -6.26 -1.68 12.11
N GLU A 106 -4.95 -1.84 12.21
CA GLU A 106 -4.26 -2.03 13.49
C GLU A 106 -3.31 -0.86 13.76
N GLN A 107 -3.48 -0.26 14.91
CA GLN A 107 -2.62 0.83 15.38
C GLN A 107 -2.24 0.62 16.83
N ASP A 108 -0.98 0.31 17.06
CA ASP A 108 -0.40 0.20 18.40
C ASP A 108 -0.34 1.57 19.11
N PHE A 109 -0.06 1.59 20.40
CA PHE A 109 0.11 2.82 21.16
C PHE A 109 1.14 3.78 20.49
N TRP A 110 2.28 3.28 20.07
CA TRP A 110 3.29 4.07 19.38
C TRP A 110 2.84 4.49 17.98
N GLY A 111 2.08 3.64 17.30
CA GLY A 111 1.45 3.96 16.04
C GLY A 111 0.51 5.16 16.17
N ARG A 112 -0.23 5.24 17.27
CA ARG A 112 -1.13 6.35 17.57
C ARG A 112 -0.39 7.65 17.91
N VAL A 113 0.74 7.57 18.62
CA VAL A 113 1.56 8.74 18.97
C VAL A 113 2.28 9.30 17.75
N PHE A 114 2.77 8.43 16.87
CA PHE A 114 3.56 8.82 15.68
C PHE A 114 2.78 8.77 14.37
N ASP A 115 1.47 8.53 14.40
CA ASP A 115 0.58 8.48 13.25
C ASP A 115 1.04 7.47 12.16
N PHE A 116 1.24 6.23 12.57
CA PHE A 116 1.44 5.10 11.66
C PHE A 116 0.57 3.91 12.05
N GLY A 117 0.25 3.05 11.09
CA GLY A 117 -0.55 1.85 11.33
C GLY A 117 -0.40 0.83 10.21
N ARG A 118 -0.76 -0.41 10.52
CA ARG A 118 -0.84 -1.50 9.56
C ARG A 118 -2.24 -1.58 9.01
N LEU A 119 -2.36 -1.89 7.74
CA LEU A 119 -3.64 -2.17 7.11
C LEU A 119 -3.60 -3.56 6.49
N GLU A 120 -4.70 -4.27 6.67
CA GLU A 120 -4.97 -5.54 6.04
C GLU A 120 -6.25 -5.41 5.23
N ILE A 121 -6.16 -5.68 3.94
CA ILE A 121 -7.27 -5.53 3.00
C ILE A 121 -7.61 -6.93 2.52
N HIS A 122 -8.81 -7.38 2.85
CA HIS A 122 -9.35 -8.67 2.42
C HIS A 122 -10.28 -8.49 1.23
N GLY A 123 -10.05 -9.30 0.21
CA GLY A 123 -10.92 -9.41 -0.96
C GLY A 123 -11.78 -10.65 -0.93
N THR A 124 -12.59 -10.82 -1.96
CA THR A 124 -13.39 -12.03 -2.18
C THR A 124 -12.49 -13.26 -2.32
N GLY A 125 -12.71 -14.27 -1.49
CA GLY A 125 -11.90 -15.48 -1.42
C GLY A 125 -10.71 -15.35 -0.46
N ASP A 126 -9.58 -15.97 -0.81
CA ASP A 126 -8.36 -15.99 0.02
C ASP A 126 -7.40 -14.82 -0.29
N ASP A 127 -7.82 -13.86 -1.09
CA ASP A 127 -6.98 -12.73 -1.48
C ASP A 127 -6.90 -11.70 -0.35
N ALA A 128 -5.71 -11.54 0.23
CA ALA A 128 -5.44 -10.51 1.23
C ALA A 128 -4.16 -9.73 0.88
N ILE A 129 -4.19 -8.43 1.08
CA ILE A 129 -3.02 -7.55 0.95
C ILE A 129 -2.66 -7.02 2.34
N PHE A 130 -1.45 -7.39 2.80
CA PHE A 130 -0.89 -6.90 4.05
C PHE A 130 -0.01 -5.69 3.74
N LEU A 131 -0.45 -4.52 4.15
CA LEU A 131 0.31 -3.30 4.02
C LEU A 131 1.18 -3.10 5.27
N PRO A 132 2.47 -2.84 5.11
CA PRO A 132 3.34 -2.48 6.23
C PRO A 132 2.87 -1.17 6.86
N ALA A 133 3.48 -0.79 7.99
CA ALA A 133 3.09 0.45 8.66
C ALA A 133 3.22 1.67 7.75
N VAL A 134 2.07 2.20 7.38
CA VAL A 134 1.87 3.34 6.48
C VAL A 134 1.75 4.60 7.32
N ALA A 135 2.26 5.72 6.82
CA ALA A 135 2.01 7.04 7.40
C ALA A 135 0.58 7.48 7.10
N GLU A 136 -0.01 8.24 8.03
CA GLU A 136 -1.37 8.79 7.90
C GLU A 136 -2.41 7.70 7.57
N PRO A 137 -2.50 6.64 8.38
CA PRO A 137 -3.34 5.49 8.05
C PRO A 137 -4.82 5.82 8.03
N ILE A 138 -5.26 6.82 8.79
CA ILE A 138 -6.65 7.30 8.80
C ILE A 138 -6.98 7.96 7.46
N ALA A 139 -6.07 8.80 6.93
CA ALA A 139 -6.25 9.44 5.63
C ALA A 139 -6.24 8.39 4.50
N PHE A 140 -5.36 7.39 4.58
CA PHE A 140 -5.35 6.27 3.63
C PHE A 140 -6.68 5.50 3.64
N ARG A 141 -7.18 5.16 4.83
CA ARG A 141 -8.48 4.47 4.99
C ARG A 141 -9.63 5.30 4.41
N ALA A 142 -9.64 6.61 4.68
CA ALA A 142 -10.69 7.49 4.14
C ALA A 142 -10.66 7.53 2.61
N ALA A 143 -9.48 7.71 2.00
CA ALA A 143 -9.31 7.69 0.55
C ALA A 143 -9.71 6.34 -0.06
N LEU A 144 -9.39 5.24 0.62
CA LEU A 144 -9.78 3.90 0.18
C LEU A 144 -11.30 3.70 0.23
N GLN A 145 -11.96 4.13 1.31
CA GLN A 145 -13.42 4.03 1.44
C GLN A 145 -14.15 4.92 0.43
N GLU A 146 -13.63 6.12 0.15
CA GLU A 146 -14.16 6.99 -0.89
C GLU A 146 -14.05 6.33 -2.27
N ALA A 147 -12.89 5.75 -2.59
CA ALA A 147 -12.68 5.04 -3.85
C ALA A 147 -13.59 3.81 -3.99
N ILE A 148 -13.80 3.03 -2.92
CA ILE A 148 -14.73 1.89 -2.90
C ILE A 148 -16.17 2.38 -3.13
N GLY A 149 -16.60 3.43 -2.43
CA GLY A 149 -17.93 4.01 -2.59
C GLY A 149 -18.20 4.52 -4.01
N ALA A 150 -17.21 5.18 -4.62
CA ALA A 150 -17.30 5.64 -6.00
C ALA A 150 -17.39 4.48 -6.99
N ALA A 151 -16.59 3.41 -6.78
CA ALA A 151 -16.61 2.23 -7.66
C ALA A 151 -17.94 1.46 -7.59
N GLN A 152 -18.53 1.35 -6.40
CA GLN A 152 -19.82 0.68 -6.19
C GLN A 152 -21.02 1.55 -6.60
N GLY A 153 -20.96 2.86 -6.35
CA GLY A 153 -22.03 3.81 -6.71
C GLY A 153 -22.17 4.00 -8.22
N GLY A 154 -21.09 3.91 -8.97
CA GLY A 154 -21.11 3.97 -10.44
C GLY A 154 -21.93 2.83 -11.07
N ASP A 155 -21.90 1.64 -10.48
CA ASP A 155 -22.66 0.49 -10.97
C ASP A 155 -24.16 0.59 -10.66
N ALA A 156 -24.52 1.12 -9.49
CA ALA A 156 -25.92 1.33 -9.12
C ALA A 156 -26.58 2.35 -10.07
N ALA A 157 -25.87 3.38 -10.48
CA ALA A 157 -26.35 4.36 -11.44
C ALA A 157 -26.50 3.77 -12.86
N SER A 158 -25.57 2.91 -13.28
CA SER A 158 -25.63 2.24 -14.59
C SER A 158 -26.74 1.21 -14.68
N MET A 159 -27.06 0.51 -13.60
CA MET A 159 -28.17 -0.45 -13.52
C MET A 159 -29.54 0.22 -13.50
N ASN A 160 -29.66 1.41 -12.93
CA ASN A 160 -30.93 2.17 -12.90
C ASN A 160 -31.19 2.97 -14.18
N GLY A 161 -30.16 3.23 -14.99
CA GLY A 161 -30.25 4.00 -16.22
C GLY A 161 -30.57 3.17 -17.48
N ALA A 162 -30.67 1.84 -17.41
CA ALA A 162 -31.05 1.01 -18.55
C ALA A 162 -32.58 1.15 -18.80
N PRO A 163 -33.02 1.69 -19.94
CA PRO A 163 -34.44 1.70 -20.26
C PRO A 163 -34.95 0.25 -20.35
N ARG A 164 -35.95 -0.08 -19.57
CA ARG A 164 -36.71 -1.33 -19.74
C ARG A 164 -37.36 -1.32 -21.11
N ALA A 165 -36.59 -1.64 -22.13
CA ALA A 165 -37.13 -1.97 -23.45
C ALA A 165 -37.74 -3.36 -23.38
N GLY A 166 -39.04 -3.45 -23.24
CA GLY A 166 -39.71 -4.74 -23.37
C GLY A 166 -41.03 -4.93 -22.61
N ALA A 167 -41.87 -3.92 -22.52
CA ALA A 167 -43.23 -4.14 -22.04
C ALA A 167 -44.30 -3.40 -22.87
N ALA A 168 -44.13 -3.40 -24.19
CA ALA A 168 -45.17 -2.83 -25.07
C ALA A 168 -45.21 -3.55 -26.45
N ASP A 169 -45.35 -4.87 -26.41
CA ASP A 169 -45.85 -5.58 -27.61
C ASP A 169 -46.54 -6.88 -27.17
N GLY A 170 -47.81 -6.79 -26.91
CA GLY A 170 -48.63 -7.93 -26.51
C GLY A 170 -50.12 -7.66 -26.45
N MET A 171 -50.56 -6.52 -27.02
CA MET A 171 -52.02 -6.24 -27.05
C MET A 171 -52.44 -5.65 -28.39
N ARG A 172 -52.33 -6.47 -29.43
CA ARG A 172 -53.07 -6.20 -30.69
C ARG A 172 -53.80 -7.43 -31.16
N ALA A 173 -55.14 -7.32 -31.01
CA ALA A 173 -56.20 -7.73 -31.92
C ALA A 173 -56.36 -9.21 -32.28
N ARG A 174 -57.36 -9.81 -31.71
CA ARG A 174 -58.20 -10.78 -32.42
C ARG A 174 -59.40 -10.03 -33.02
N PRO A 175 -59.58 -10.02 -34.29
CA PRO A 175 -60.91 -9.76 -34.86
C PRO A 175 -61.69 -11.06 -35.02
N ALA A 176 -63.00 -10.96 -34.89
CA ALA A 176 -64.15 -11.79 -35.08
C ALA A 176 -64.05 -13.07 -35.91
#